data_da0710aa93ed7b86e81475db8f71512b
#
_entry.id   da0710aa93ed7b86e81475db8f71512b
#
_cell.length_a   1.000
_cell.length_b   1.000
_cell.length_c   1.000
_cell.angle_alpha   90.00
_cell.angle_beta   90.00
_cell.angle_gamma   90.00
#
_symmetry.space_group_name_H-M   'P 1'
#
loop_
_entity.id
_entity.type
_entity.pdbx_description
1 polymer ?
#
loop_
_entity_poly.entity_id
_entity_poly.type
_entity_poly.pdbx_seq_one_letter_code
_entity_poly.pdbx_strand_id
1 'polypeptide(L)'
;MLANLTCTHPVFGVYVSDARAATRDGARNRTAMLGLNGTGAALGIVFERMEVRTIIGRLAATEELAIADLPHAGELHVDHPAARRIRDRLGRRVVDAHELQYYALAQRPACAPDPRCSRLGSKDLKMLTEFFASHYPQTIFSPWMLQRLFLGIVEHGELVACGGVVAAAEGISNVGNFLTAPSARGRGLCRAIAATLAHHLFDQGMSLVTLGTTEDNAAACRAYEATGFRCFDRRMQLDLA
;
A
#
# COMPACT_ATOMS: atom_id res chain seq x y z
N MET A 1 0.48 -1.76 23.95
CA MET A 1 1.72 -1.75 23.17
C MET A 1 1.49 -1.72 21.65
N LEU A 2 0.55 -2.48 21.11
CA LEU A 2 0.19 -2.44 19.68
C LEU A 2 -0.68 -1.24 19.28
N ALA A 3 -1.50 -0.70 20.18
CA ALA A 3 -2.17 0.58 19.98
C ALA A 3 -1.20 1.75 19.73
N ASN A 4 0.07 1.60 20.15
CA ASN A 4 1.10 2.60 19.87
C ASN A 4 1.69 2.50 18.46
N LEU A 5 1.55 1.38 17.74
CA LEU A 5 2.07 1.24 16.37
C LEU A 5 1.24 2.03 15.36
N THR A 6 -0.10 2.06 15.52
CA THR A 6 -0.98 2.93 14.71
C THR A 6 -0.67 4.40 14.94
N CYS A 7 -0.28 4.78 16.17
CA CYS A 7 0.15 6.15 16.49
C CYS A 7 1.55 6.49 15.97
N THR A 8 2.45 5.50 15.85
CA THR A 8 3.83 5.74 15.40
C THR A 8 3.99 5.70 13.88
N HIS A 9 3.22 4.86 13.19
CA HIS A 9 3.23 4.82 11.74
C HIS A 9 1.88 4.31 11.21
N PRO A 10 0.98 5.20 10.74
CA PRO A 10 -0.39 4.86 10.42
C PRO A 10 -0.54 3.80 9.32
N VAL A 11 0.38 3.72 8.35
CA VAL A 11 0.34 2.70 7.30
C VAL A 11 0.60 1.32 7.88
N PHE A 12 1.67 1.13 8.64
CA PHE A 12 2.01 -0.20 9.17
C PHE A 12 1.09 -0.63 10.31
N GLY A 13 0.65 0.31 11.13
CA GLY A 13 -0.30 0.04 12.21
C GLY A 13 -1.63 -0.49 11.68
N VAL A 14 -2.15 0.07 10.59
CA VAL A 14 -3.42 -0.38 9.99
C VAL A 14 -3.33 -1.81 9.48
N TYR A 15 -2.20 -2.25 8.92
CA TYR A 15 -2.03 -3.63 8.48
C TYR A 15 -2.06 -4.63 9.64
N VAL A 16 -1.45 -4.27 10.77
CA VAL A 16 -1.44 -5.12 11.97
C VAL A 16 -2.85 -5.25 12.55
N SER A 17 -3.56 -4.15 12.68
CA SER A 17 -4.93 -4.13 13.22
C SER A 17 -5.92 -4.82 12.27
N ASP A 18 -5.79 -4.62 10.98
CA ASP A 18 -6.59 -5.26 9.94
C ASP A 18 -6.40 -6.79 9.94
N ALA A 19 -5.18 -7.27 10.00
CA ALA A 19 -4.89 -8.70 10.08
C ALA A 19 -5.49 -9.37 11.32
N ARG A 20 -5.58 -8.65 12.44
CA ARG A 20 -6.23 -9.15 13.66
C ARG A 20 -7.75 -9.22 13.56
N ALA A 21 -8.37 -8.25 12.92
CA ALA A 21 -9.80 -8.28 12.61
C ALA A 21 -10.12 -9.44 11.68
N ALA A 22 -9.28 -9.63 10.66
CA ALA A 22 -9.44 -10.67 9.65
C ALA A 22 -9.35 -12.10 10.17
N THR A 23 -8.57 -12.37 11.23
CA THR A 23 -8.53 -13.70 11.86
C THR A 23 -9.85 -14.09 12.53
N ARG A 24 -10.72 -13.12 12.85
CA ARG A 24 -12.08 -13.37 13.34
C ARG A 24 -13.08 -13.69 12.24
N ASP A 25 -12.87 -13.15 11.04
CA ASP A 25 -13.83 -13.21 9.91
C ASP A 25 -13.36 -14.08 8.73
N GLY A 26 -12.23 -14.79 8.86
CA GLY A 26 -11.71 -15.68 7.80
C GLY A 26 -11.03 -14.98 6.62
N ALA A 27 -10.78 -13.68 6.69
CA ALA A 27 -10.09 -12.93 5.64
C ALA A 27 -8.57 -13.17 5.67
N ARG A 28 -7.90 -13.05 4.51
CA ARG A 28 -6.62 -13.72 4.22
C ARG A 28 -5.38 -12.82 4.16
N ASN A 29 -5.38 -11.66 4.81
CA ASN A 29 -4.12 -10.93 5.02
C ASN A 29 -3.35 -11.58 6.16
N ARG A 30 -2.18 -12.11 5.86
CA ARG A 30 -1.27 -12.63 6.88
C ARG A 30 -0.25 -11.55 7.21
N THR A 31 -0.52 -10.74 8.22
CA THR A 31 0.51 -9.90 8.80
C THR A 31 1.13 -10.67 9.96
N ALA A 32 2.38 -11.05 9.81
CA ALA A 32 3.16 -11.63 10.88
C ALA A 32 3.96 -10.53 11.58
N MET A 33 3.89 -10.47 12.89
CA MET A 33 4.83 -9.68 13.67
C MET A 33 6.07 -10.55 13.87
N LEU A 34 7.18 -10.16 13.24
CA LEU A 34 8.44 -10.92 13.29
C LEU A 34 9.16 -10.73 14.62
N GLY A 35 8.97 -9.59 15.29
CA GLY A 35 9.51 -9.34 16.62
C GLY A 35 9.22 -7.94 17.14
N LEU A 36 9.24 -7.81 18.46
CA LEU A 36 9.19 -6.54 19.19
C LEU A 36 10.39 -6.49 20.13
N ASN A 37 11.11 -5.39 20.14
CA ASN A 37 11.89 -5.01 21.30
C ASN A 37 11.44 -3.63 21.78
N GLY A 38 11.76 -3.24 23.01
CA GLY A 38 11.13 -2.11 23.72
C GLY A 38 11.01 -0.78 22.94
N THR A 39 11.67 -0.62 21.79
CA THR A 39 11.71 0.62 20.99
C THR A 39 11.45 0.41 19.50
N GLY A 40 11.26 -0.82 19.04
CA GLY A 40 11.05 -1.10 17.62
C GLY A 40 10.30 -2.38 17.34
N ALA A 41 9.85 -2.54 16.11
CA ALA A 41 9.16 -3.72 15.61
C ALA A 41 9.65 -4.08 14.21
N ALA A 42 9.73 -5.37 13.92
CA ALA A 42 9.83 -5.88 12.56
C ALA A 42 8.51 -6.54 12.19
N LEU A 43 7.95 -6.16 11.05
CA LEU A 43 6.67 -6.64 10.55
C LEU A 43 6.85 -7.29 9.20
N GLY A 44 6.21 -8.43 8.97
CA GLY A 44 6.02 -9.04 7.66
C GLY A 44 4.56 -8.93 7.24
N ILE A 45 4.30 -8.41 6.06
CA ILE A 45 2.98 -8.32 5.44
C ILE A 45 3.01 -9.25 4.24
N VAL A 46 2.26 -10.35 4.32
CA VAL A 46 2.26 -11.37 3.27
C VAL A 46 1.06 -11.16 2.35
N PHE A 47 1.34 -10.88 1.09
CA PHE A 47 0.39 -10.93 0.00
C PHE A 47 0.50 -12.28 -0.74
N GLU A 48 -0.44 -12.62 -1.60
CA GLU A 48 -0.43 -13.92 -2.29
C GLU A 48 0.85 -14.21 -3.07
N ARG A 49 1.51 -13.17 -3.59
CA ARG A 49 2.66 -13.29 -4.49
C ARG A 49 3.96 -12.69 -3.95
N MET A 50 3.89 -11.93 -2.87
CA MET A 50 5.07 -11.28 -2.31
C MET A 50 4.92 -11.06 -0.80
N GLU A 51 6.04 -10.91 -0.14
CA GLU A 51 6.12 -10.46 1.25
C GLU A 51 6.79 -9.09 1.32
N VAL A 52 6.15 -8.16 2.00
CA VAL A 52 6.72 -6.86 2.35
C VAL A 52 7.13 -6.91 3.80
N ARG A 53 8.40 -6.70 4.10
CA ARG A 53 8.91 -6.54 5.47
C ARG A 53 9.20 -5.09 5.75
N THR A 54 8.95 -4.66 6.96
CA THR A 54 9.28 -3.31 7.41
C THR A 54 9.84 -3.30 8.81
N ILE A 55 10.71 -2.34 9.07
CA ILE A 55 11.28 -2.08 10.37
C ILE A 55 10.79 -0.72 10.85
N ILE A 56 10.23 -0.67 12.04
CA ILE A 56 9.72 0.54 12.68
C ILE A 56 10.48 0.73 13.99
N GLY A 57 11.12 1.90 14.19
CA GLY A 57 11.83 2.26 15.41
C GLY A 57 13.35 2.06 15.36
N ARG A 58 14.05 2.17 16.50
CA ARG A 58 15.52 2.09 16.60
C ARG A 58 16.01 0.63 16.63
N LEU A 59 17.08 0.31 16.04
CA LEU A 59 17.29 -0.52 14.88
C LEU A 59 18.23 -1.71 15.05
N ALA A 60 19.19 -1.75 15.96
CA ALA A 60 20.20 -2.81 15.91
C ALA A 60 19.63 -4.23 16.10
N ALA A 61 18.72 -4.42 17.06
CA ALA A 61 18.12 -5.73 17.32
C ALA A 61 16.96 -6.08 16.38
N THR A 62 16.26 -5.06 15.83
CA THR A 62 15.16 -5.27 14.88
C THR A 62 15.64 -5.53 13.46
N GLU A 63 16.82 -5.05 13.09
CA GLU A 63 17.45 -5.39 11.80
C GLU A 63 17.74 -6.90 11.72
N GLU A 64 18.28 -7.50 12.78
CA GLU A 64 18.52 -8.95 12.83
C GLU A 64 17.24 -9.76 12.60
N LEU A 65 16.14 -9.36 13.23
CA LEU A 65 14.83 -10.02 13.08
C LEU A 65 14.25 -9.83 11.66
N ALA A 66 14.44 -8.65 11.07
CA ALA A 66 13.90 -8.37 9.75
C ALA A 66 14.63 -9.10 8.63
N ILE A 67 15.91 -9.38 8.81
CA ILE A 67 16.75 -10.09 7.83
C ILE A 67 16.93 -11.58 8.14
N ALA A 68 16.53 -12.04 9.33
CA ALA A 68 16.45 -13.45 9.62
C ALA A 68 15.35 -14.08 8.77
N ASP A 69 15.66 -15.22 8.14
CA ASP A 69 14.70 -15.98 7.33
C ASP A 69 13.97 -15.14 6.26
N LEU A 70 14.66 -14.15 5.66
CA LEU A 70 14.13 -13.38 4.56
C LEU A 70 13.67 -14.31 3.42
N PRO A 71 12.45 -14.10 2.87
CA PRO A 71 12.02 -14.82 1.69
C PRO A 71 12.97 -14.59 0.52
N HIS A 72 12.99 -15.52 -0.44
CA HIS A 72 13.84 -15.37 -1.62
C HIS A 72 13.47 -14.17 -2.48
N ALA A 73 12.20 -13.74 -2.46
CA ALA A 73 11.72 -12.56 -3.15
C ALA A 73 10.77 -11.75 -2.25
N GLY A 74 10.81 -10.44 -2.37
CA GLY A 74 9.96 -9.53 -1.60
C GLY A 74 10.53 -8.12 -1.52
N GLU A 75 9.91 -7.29 -0.70
CA GLU A 75 10.34 -5.92 -0.46
C GLU A 75 10.66 -5.70 1.01
N LEU A 76 11.70 -4.90 1.27
CA LEU A 76 12.06 -4.48 2.62
C LEU A 76 12.01 -2.95 2.71
N HIS A 77 11.09 -2.44 3.52
CA HIS A 77 10.90 -1.00 3.72
C HIS A 77 11.58 -0.56 5.01
N VAL A 78 12.65 0.21 4.89
CA VAL A 78 13.53 0.60 6.00
C VAL A 78 13.89 2.08 5.95
N ASP A 79 14.37 2.64 7.06
CA ASP A 79 14.94 3.97 7.04
C ASP A 79 16.28 4.02 6.27
N HIS A 80 16.68 5.20 5.84
CA HIS A 80 17.89 5.38 5.04
C HIS A 80 19.18 4.89 5.73
N PRO A 81 19.39 5.11 7.05
CA PRO A 81 20.54 4.55 7.74
C PRO A 81 20.56 3.02 7.76
N ALA A 82 19.40 2.37 7.95
CA ALA A 82 19.29 0.92 7.91
C ALA A 82 19.51 0.36 6.51
N ALA A 83 18.98 1.01 5.48
CA ALA A 83 19.08 0.57 4.09
C ALA A 83 20.54 0.34 3.68
N ARG A 84 21.45 1.26 4.05
CA ARG A 84 22.87 1.13 3.73
C ARG A 84 23.48 -0.13 4.36
N ARG A 85 23.28 -0.30 5.69
CA ARG A 85 23.81 -1.47 6.42
C ARG A 85 23.25 -2.78 5.91
N ILE A 86 21.94 -2.81 5.61
CA ILE A 86 21.26 -4.00 5.11
C ILE A 86 21.74 -4.35 3.70
N ARG A 87 21.92 -3.37 2.82
CA ARG A 87 22.49 -3.59 1.48
C ARG A 87 23.90 -4.17 1.55
N ASP A 88 24.77 -3.64 2.43
CA ASP A 88 26.12 -4.16 2.62
C ASP A 88 26.09 -5.63 3.10
N ARG A 89 25.14 -5.98 3.97
CA ARG A 89 25.00 -7.31 4.54
C ARG A 89 24.37 -8.33 3.58
N LEU A 90 23.32 -7.93 2.84
CA LEU A 90 22.59 -8.80 1.91
C LEU A 90 23.28 -8.90 0.54
N GLY A 91 24.11 -7.92 0.19
CA GLY A 91 24.87 -7.93 -1.04
C GLY A 91 23.98 -8.09 -2.28
N ARG A 92 24.26 -9.14 -3.07
CA ARG A 92 23.57 -9.41 -4.34
C ARG A 92 22.09 -9.79 -4.21
N ARG A 93 21.60 -10.06 -3.00
CA ARG A 93 20.17 -10.32 -2.77
C ARG A 93 19.32 -9.06 -2.91
N VAL A 94 19.90 -7.88 -2.76
CA VAL A 94 19.23 -6.61 -3.06
C VAL A 94 19.44 -6.31 -4.54
N VAL A 95 18.39 -6.51 -5.33
CA VAL A 95 18.44 -6.35 -6.79
C VAL A 95 18.09 -4.94 -7.23
N ASP A 96 17.30 -4.21 -6.45
CA ASP A 96 16.97 -2.81 -6.69
C ASP A 96 16.74 -2.05 -5.38
N ALA A 97 16.72 -0.71 -5.45
CA ALA A 97 16.49 0.15 -4.29
C ALA A 97 15.85 1.47 -4.70
N HIS A 98 14.70 1.80 -4.12
CA HIS A 98 13.91 2.97 -4.43
C HIS A 98 13.65 3.83 -3.20
N GLU A 99 13.54 5.13 -3.40
CA GLU A 99 12.98 6.04 -2.38
C GLU A 99 11.45 5.85 -2.35
N LEU A 100 10.93 5.40 -1.22
CA LEU A 100 9.52 5.17 -0.98
C LEU A 100 8.93 6.33 -0.17
N GLN A 101 7.87 6.93 -0.67
CA GLN A 101 7.14 8.01 -0.02
C GLN A 101 5.79 7.52 0.49
N TYR A 102 5.49 7.83 1.75
CA TYR A 102 4.19 7.58 2.36
C TYR A 102 3.40 8.87 2.48
N TYR A 103 2.17 8.83 2.03
CA TYR A 103 1.26 9.96 1.99
C TYR A 103 0.07 9.73 2.91
N ALA A 104 -0.45 10.80 3.48
CA ALA A 104 -1.66 10.81 4.29
C ALA A 104 -2.60 11.94 3.87
N LEU A 105 -3.90 11.67 4.01
CA LEU A 105 -4.98 12.62 3.80
C LEU A 105 -5.92 12.53 5.01
N ALA A 106 -6.00 13.63 5.80
CA ALA A 106 -6.81 13.72 7.00
C ALA A 106 -8.10 14.53 6.81
N GLN A 107 -8.33 15.05 5.62
CA GLN A 107 -9.51 15.85 5.28
C GLN A 107 -10.04 15.45 3.90
N ARG A 108 -11.33 15.65 3.67
CA ARG A 108 -11.93 15.40 2.36
C ARG A 108 -11.21 16.18 1.26
N PRO A 109 -10.99 15.56 0.08
CA PRO A 109 -10.51 16.30 -1.09
C PRO A 109 -11.40 17.49 -1.41
N ALA A 110 -10.80 18.59 -1.86
CA ALA A 110 -11.56 19.76 -2.30
C ALA A 110 -12.34 19.50 -3.62
N CYS A 111 -11.86 18.60 -4.47
CA CYS A 111 -12.56 18.20 -5.69
C CYS A 111 -13.67 17.20 -5.38
N ALA A 112 -14.78 17.32 -6.06
CA ALA A 112 -15.91 16.37 -5.95
C ALA A 112 -15.50 14.94 -6.43
N PRO A 113 -16.22 13.91 -5.97
CA PRO A 113 -16.10 12.56 -6.52
C PRO A 113 -16.35 12.57 -8.04
N ASP A 114 -15.59 11.78 -8.78
CA ASP A 114 -15.74 11.68 -10.23
C ASP A 114 -16.84 10.65 -10.57
N PRO A 115 -17.91 11.06 -11.29
CA PRO A 115 -19.04 10.17 -11.60
C PRO A 115 -18.68 8.99 -12.52
N ARG A 116 -17.52 9.01 -13.17
CA ARG A 116 -17.02 7.88 -13.98
C ARG A 116 -16.52 6.72 -13.12
N CYS A 117 -16.18 6.98 -11.85
CA CYS A 117 -15.72 5.95 -10.94
C CYS A 117 -16.89 5.06 -10.53
N SER A 118 -16.76 3.77 -10.81
CA SER A 118 -17.74 2.76 -10.41
C SER A 118 -17.11 1.75 -9.46
N ARG A 119 -17.92 1.18 -8.55
CA ARG A 119 -17.47 0.12 -7.66
C ARG A 119 -17.25 -1.16 -8.46
N LEU A 120 -16.07 -1.75 -8.32
CA LEU A 120 -15.74 -3.07 -8.84
C LEU A 120 -15.95 -4.12 -7.75
N GLY A 121 -16.44 -5.28 -8.14
CA GLY A 121 -16.75 -6.40 -7.24
C GLY A 121 -16.33 -7.75 -7.84
N SER A 122 -16.77 -8.85 -7.23
CA SER A 122 -16.40 -10.20 -7.67
C SER A 122 -16.75 -10.52 -9.13
N LYS A 123 -17.81 -9.92 -9.66
CA LYS A 123 -18.18 -10.05 -11.08
C LYS A 123 -17.14 -9.47 -12.05
N ASP A 124 -16.36 -8.49 -11.58
CA ASP A 124 -15.36 -7.78 -12.36
C ASP A 124 -13.95 -8.38 -12.23
N LEU A 125 -13.83 -9.49 -11.46
CA LEU A 125 -12.53 -10.13 -11.14
C LEU A 125 -11.74 -10.50 -12.39
N LYS A 126 -12.40 -11.06 -13.41
CA LYS A 126 -11.72 -11.45 -14.65
C LYS A 126 -11.10 -10.24 -15.34
N MET A 127 -11.88 -9.17 -15.53
CA MET A 127 -11.43 -7.91 -16.13
C MET A 127 -10.24 -7.31 -15.37
N LEU A 128 -10.32 -7.26 -14.03
CA LEU A 128 -9.21 -6.77 -13.19
C LEU A 128 -7.95 -7.64 -13.31
N THR A 129 -8.10 -8.96 -13.29
CA THR A 129 -6.97 -9.88 -13.40
C THR A 129 -6.25 -9.70 -14.73
N GLU A 130 -7.00 -9.62 -15.83
CA GLU A 130 -6.46 -9.39 -17.17
C GLU A 130 -5.79 -8.00 -17.27
N PHE A 131 -6.40 -6.98 -16.68
CA PHE A 131 -5.88 -5.62 -16.64
C PHE A 131 -4.53 -5.53 -15.90
N PHE A 132 -4.43 -6.12 -14.71
CA PHE A 132 -3.17 -6.17 -13.98
C PHE A 132 -2.11 -7.04 -14.70
N ALA A 133 -2.49 -8.20 -15.21
CA ALA A 133 -1.56 -9.08 -15.93
C ALA A 133 -0.95 -8.38 -17.15
N SER A 134 -1.73 -7.56 -17.85
CA SER A 134 -1.30 -6.84 -19.05
C SER A 134 -0.43 -5.61 -18.77
N HIS A 135 -0.64 -4.93 -17.63
CA HIS A 135 -0.05 -3.60 -17.40
C HIS A 135 0.83 -3.52 -16.16
N TYR A 136 0.67 -4.42 -15.19
CA TYR A 136 1.46 -4.46 -13.95
C TYR A 136 1.42 -5.87 -13.33
N PRO A 137 2.15 -6.84 -13.90
CA PRO A 137 2.11 -8.24 -13.45
C PRO A 137 2.68 -8.45 -12.02
N GLN A 138 3.48 -7.51 -11.50
CA GLN A 138 4.03 -7.53 -10.13
C GLN A 138 3.05 -6.98 -9.08
N THR A 139 1.80 -6.78 -9.45
CA THR A 139 0.79 -6.23 -8.54
C THR A 139 0.60 -7.06 -7.27
N ILE A 140 0.33 -6.36 -6.16
CA ILE A 140 -0.14 -6.99 -4.90
C ILE A 140 -1.64 -7.26 -4.90
N PHE A 141 -2.35 -6.95 -6.00
CA PHE A 141 -3.78 -7.19 -6.09
C PHE A 141 -4.12 -8.66 -5.85
N SER A 142 -5.09 -8.88 -4.99
CA SER A 142 -5.65 -10.19 -4.68
C SER A 142 -7.17 -10.15 -4.71
N PRO A 143 -7.85 -11.22 -5.16
CA PRO A 143 -9.32 -11.24 -5.32
C PRO A 143 -10.12 -10.84 -4.08
N TRP A 144 -9.61 -11.14 -2.87
CA TRP A 144 -10.26 -10.78 -1.62
C TRP A 144 -10.38 -9.25 -1.43
N MET A 145 -9.53 -8.44 -2.08
CA MET A 145 -9.60 -6.97 -2.01
C MET A 145 -10.91 -6.42 -2.58
N LEU A 146 -11.60 -7.17 -3.44
CA LEU A 146 -12.91 -6.82 -3.97
C LEU A 146 -14.05 -6.91 -2.94
N GLN A 147 -13.79 -7.51 -1.78
CA GLN A 147 -14.72 -7.45 -0.64
C GLN A 147 -14.74 -6.05 0.01
N ARG A 148 -13.70 -5.26 -0.23
CA ARG A 148 -13.55 -3.87 0.21
C ARG A 148 -13.96 -2.90 -0.90
N LEU A 149 -13.81 -1.62 -0.65
CA LEU A 149 -14.06 -0.59 -1.67
C LEU A 149 -12.94 -0.64 -2.71
N PHE A 150 -13.27 -1.05 -3.90
CA PHE A 150 -12.39 -1.03 -5.07
C PHE A 150 -13.11 -0.30 -6.19
N LEU A 151 -12.48 0.71 -6.79
CA LEU A 151 -13.06 1.54 -7.83
C LEU A 151 -12.33 1.34 -9.16
N GLY A 152 -13.07 1.50 -10.24
CA GLY A 152 -12.54 1.53 -11.59
C GLY A 152 -13.26 2.53 -12.48
N ILE A 153 -12.60 2.90 -13.55
CA ILE A 153 -13.17 3.66 -14.66
C ILE A 153 -13.15 2.74 -15.88
N VAL A 154 -14.32 2.52 -16.47
CA VAL A 154 -14.51 1.69 -17.66
C VAL A 154 -14.92 2.58 -18.81
N GLU A 155 -14.22 2.50 -19.95
CA GLU A 155 -14.51 3.22 -21.18
C GLU A 155 -14.63 2.21 -22.32
N HIS A 156 -15.68 2.32 -23.11
CA HIS A 156 -15.95 1.40 -24.24
C HIS A 156 -15.94 -0.10 -23.86
N GLY A 157 -16.31 -0.41 -22.61
CA GLY A 157 -16.30 -1.79 -22.11
C GLY A 157 -14.96 -2.28 -21.54
N GLU A 158 -13.91 -1.46 -21.60
CA GLU A 158 -12.57 -1.80 -21.10
C GLU A 158 -12.23 -1.02 -19.83
N LEU A 159 -11.57 -1.67 -18.87
CA LEU A 159 -11.05 -1.03 -17.68
C LEU A 159 -9.84 -0.18 -18.07
N VAL A 160 -9.90 1.13 -17.81
CA VAL A 160 -8.81 2.05 -18.14
C VAL A 160 -8.05 2.57 -16.91
N ALA A 161 -8.67 2.51 -15.73
CA ALA A 161 -7.99 2.82 -14.48
C ALA A 161 -8.69 2.14 -13.30
N CYS A 162 -7.94 1.83 -12.25
CA CYS A 162 -8.47 1.26 -11.01
C CYS A 162 -7.65 1.66 -9.79
N GLY A 163 -8.19 1.36 -8.60
CA GLY A 163 -7.54 1.49 -7.30
C GLY A 163 -8.52 1.15 -6.19
N GLY A 164 -8.01 0.78 -5.02
CA GLY A 164 -8.89 0.35 -3.93
C GLY A 164 -8.26 0.27 -2.57
N VAL A 165 -9.05 -0.16 -1.60
CA VAL A 165 -8.63 -0.36 -0.21
C VAL A 165 -7.81 -1.64 -0.10
N VAL A 166 -6.60 -1.51 0.44
CA VAL A 166 -5.70 -2.62 0.73
C VAL A 166 -5.82 -3.07 2.18
N ALA A 167 -5.88 -2.12 3.12
CA ALA A 167 -6.10 -2.42 4.53
C ALA A 167 -6.98 -1.33 5.16
N ALA A 168 -7.80 -1.68 6.15
CA ALA A 168 -8.61 -0.71 6.90
C ALA A 168 -8.86 -1.20 8.33
N ALA A 169 -8.53 -0.37 9.32
CA ALA A 169 -8.79 -0.62 10.72
C ALA A 169 -8.69 0.69 11.52
N GLU A 170 -9.35 0.75 12.67
CA GLU A 170 -9.21 1.83 13.66
C GLU A 170 -9.38 3.25 13.10
N GLY A 171 -10.30 3.43 12.13
CA GLY A 171 -10.54 4.72 11.47
C GLY A 171 -9.49 5.13 10.44
N ILE A 172 -8.54 4.23 10.11
CA ILE A 172 -7.51 4.46 9.10
C ILE A 172 -7.75 3.51 7.93
N SER A 173 -7.58 4.00 6.71
CA SER A 173 -7.61 3.17 5.50
C SER A 173 -6.34 3.36 4.69
N ASN A 174 -5.70 2.26 4.32
CA ASN A 174 -4.62 2.27 3.34
C ASN A 174 -5.17 1.89 1.98
N VAL A 175 -4.93 2.73 0.98
CA VAL A 175 -5.38 2.53 -0.40
C VAL A 175 -4.19 2.29 -1.32
N GLY A 176 -4.39 1.51 -2.36
CA GLY A 176 -3.33 1.14 -3.28
C GLY A 176 -3.87 0.50 -4.56
N ASN A 177 -2.99 -0.22 -5.26
CA ASN A 177 -3.29 -0.83 -6.56
C ASN A 177 -3.82 0.18 -7.60
N PHE A 178 -3.34 1.44 -7.50
CA PHE A 178 -3.65 2.44 -8.52
C PHE A 178 -2.93 2.10 -9.81
N LEU A 179 -3.70 1.82 -10.83
CA LEU A 179 -3.18 1.51 -12.16
C LEU A 179 -4.00 2.26 -13.20
N THR A 180 -3.31 2.86 -14.17
CA THR A 180 -3.93 3.49 -15.35
C THR A 180 -3.30 2.90 -16.60
N ALA A 181 -4.13 2.41 -17.51
CA ALA A 181 -3.69 1.87 -18.79
C ALA A 181 -2.80 2.89 -19.51
N PRO A 182 -1.70 2.46 -20.16
CA PRO A 182 -0.78 3.37 -20.83
C PRO A 182 -1.46 4.35 -21.80
N SER A 183 -2.45 3.89 -22.56
CA SER A 183 -3.24 4.69 -23.51
C SER A 183 -4.14 5.74 -22.85
N ALA A 184 -4.43 5.58 -21.54
CA ALA A 184 -5.33 6.48 -20.79
C ALA A 184 -4.57 7.39 -19.81
N ARG A 185 -3.23 7.34 -19.78
CA ARG A 185 -2.41 8.19 -18.91
C ARG A 185 -2.52 9.67 -19.28
N GLY A 186 -2.13 10.55 -18.36
CA GLY A 186 -2.17 12.00 -18.56
C GLY A 186 -3.58 12.63 -18.45
N ARG A 187 -4.63 11.84 -18.27
CA ARG A 187 -6.04 12.28 -18.24
C ARG A 187 -6.60 12.49 -16.83
N GLY A 188 -5.75 12.44 -15.81
CA GLY A 188 -6.14 12.63 -14.41
C GLY A 188 -6.93 11.47 -13.77
N LEU A 189 -6.97 10.28 -14.39
CA LEU A 189 -7.81 9.16 -13.91
C LEU A 189 -7.36 8.63 -12.55
N CYS A 190 -6.05 8.55 -12.28
CA CYS A 190 -5.52 8.18 -10.97
C CYS A 190 -6.01 9.16 -9.88
N ARG A 191 -5.92 10.48 -10.14
CA ARG A 191 -6.45 11.51 -9.24
C ARG A 191 -7.95 11.36 -9.01
N ALA A 192 -8.73 11.11 -10.08
CA ALA A 192 -10.17 10.91 -9.99
C ALA A 192 -10.53 9.74 -9.07
N ILE A 193 -9.87 8.59 -9.23
CA ILE A 193 -10.08 7.41 -8.37
C ILE A 193 -9.63 7.70 -6.94
N ALA A 194 -8.45 8.29 -6.72
CA ALA A 194 -7.95 8.59 -5.38
C ALA A 194 -8.87 9.53 -4.61
N ALA A 195 -9.37 10.60 -5.26
CA ALA A 195 -10.33 11.52 -4.67
C ALA A 195 -11.66 10.85 -4.35
N THR A 196 -12.21 10.07 -5.28
CA THR A 196 -13.49 9.40 -5.09
C THR A 196 -13.41 8.34 -3.98
N LEU A 197 -12.32 7.56 -3.91
CA LEU A 197 -12.05 6.64 -2.80
C LEU A 197 -12.03 7.38 -1.46
N ALA A 198 -11.28 8.48 -1.39
CA ALA A 198 -11.16 9.26 -0.16
C ALA A 198 -12.52 9.79 0.31
N HIS A 199 -13.35 10.33 -0.59
CA HIS A 199 -14.71 10.76 -0.24
C HIS A 199 -15.53 9.63 0.38
N HIS A 200 -15.60 8.47 -0.27
CA HIS A 200 -16.34 7.31 0.25
C HIS A 200 -15.79 6.85 1.60
N LEU A 201 -14.48 6.85 1.80
CA LEU A 201 -13.87 6.42 3.05
C LEU A 201 -14.19 7.37 4.20
N PHE A 202 -14.13 8.68 3.97
CA PHE A 202 -14.56 9.67 4.95
C PHE A 202 -16.07 9.59 5.23
N ASP A 203 -16.91 9.26 4.24
CA ASP A 203 -18.33 9.01 4.44
C ASP A 203 -18.59 7.77 5.33
N GLN A 204 -17.70 6.78 5.28
CA GLN A 204 -17.72 5.59 6.13
C GLN A 204 -17.11 5.82 7.51
N GLY A 205 -16.72 7.04 7.85
CA GLY A 205 -16.18 7.39 9.17
C GLY A 205 -14.67 7.20 9.32
N MET A 206 -13.93 6.97 8.22
CA MET A 206 -12.46 6.99 8.31
C MET A 206 -11.97 8.40 8.64
N SER A 207 -11.01 8.49 9.53
CA SER A 207 -10.36 9.75 9.92
C SER A 207 -9.07 10.03 9.15
N LEU A 208 -8.50 8.98 8.54
CA LEU A 208 -7.23 9.07 7.80
C LEU A 208 -7.22 8.10 6.62
N VAL A 209 -6.81 8.59 5.47
CA VAL A 209 -6.53 7.76 4.28
C VAL A 209 -5.03 7.85 3.98
N THR A 210 -4.37 6.71 3.80
CA THR A 210 -2.93 6.61 3.56
C THR A 210 -2.64 5.84 2.28
N LEU A 211 -1.50 6.09 1.69
CA LEU A 211 -0.96 5.34 0.55
C LEU A 211 0.57 5.43 0.51
N GLY A 212 1.20 4.59 -0.28
CA GLY A 212 2.63 4.64 -0.57
C GLY A 212 2.91 4.57 -2.07
N THR A 213 4.00 5.18 -2.51
CA THR A 213 4.53 5.06 -3.87
C THR A 213 6.02 5.38 -3.88
N THR A 214 6.74 4.90 -4.87
CA THR A 214 8.14 5.25 -5.06
C THR A 214 8.28 6.67 -5.63
N GLU A 215 9.38 7.36 -5.32
CA GLU A 215 9.61 8.75 -5.73
C GLU A 215 9.73 8.90 -7.25
N ASP A 216 10.28 7.92 -7.92
CA ASP A 216 10.40 7.87 -9.38
C ASP A 216 9.04 7.77 -10.09
N ASN A 217 7.99 7.34 -9.39
CA ASN A 217 6.61 7.41 -9.89
C ASN A 217 6.04 8.83 -9.78
N ALA A 218 6.73 9.79 -10.40
CA ALA A 218 6.38 11.21 -10.34
C ALA A 218 4.94 11.51 -10.79
N ALA A 219 4.37 10.70 -11.66
CA ALA A 219 2.97 10.87 -12.10
C ALA A 219 1.99 10.56 -10.95
N ALA A 220 2.23 9.51 -10.18
CA ALA A 220 1.43 9.15 -9.02
C ALA A 220 1.60 10.19 -7.90
N CYS A 221 2.84 10.60 -7.59
CA CYS A 221 3.12 11.63 -6.60
C CYS A 221 2.30 12.91 -6.89
N ARG A 222 2.37 13.42 -8.12
CA ARG A 222 1.58 14.61 -8.53
C ARG A 222 0.07 14.40 -8.41
N ALA A 223 -0.43 13.21 -8.75
CA ALA A 223 -1.86 12.90 -8.66
C ALA A 223 -2.33 12.90 -7.19
N TYR A 224 -1.55 12.34 -6.28
CA TYR A 224 -1.85 12.30 -4.85
C TYR A 224 -1.78 13.68 -4.22
N GLU A 225 -0.73 14.45 -4.48
CA GLU A 225 -0.59 15.82 -3.99
C GLU A 225 -1.72 16.72 -4.50
N ALA A 226 -2.11 16.60 -5.77
CA ALA A 226 -3.23 17.33 -6.35
C ALA A 226 -4.60 16.90 -5.77
N THR A 227 -4.69 15.72 -5.13
CA THR A 227 -5.87 15.28 -4.38
C THR A 227 -5.89 15.86 -2.96
N GLY A 228 -4.76 16.34 -2.46
CA GLY A 228 -4.59 16.89 -1.11
C GLY A 228 -3.80 16.00 -0.16
N PHE A 229 -3.33 14.85 -0.62
CA PHE A 229 -2.41 14.03 0.16
C PHE A 229 -1.10 14.77 0.45
N ARG A 230 -0.52 14.51 1.63
CA ARG A 230 0.78 15.06 2.04
C ARG A 230 1.74 13.93 2.36
N CYS A 231 2.96 14.01 1.84
CA CYS A 231 4.03 13.10 2.22
C CYS A 231 4.39 13.33 3.69
N PHE A 232 4.35 12.28 4.51
CA PHE A 232 4.64 12.36 5.95
C PHE A 232 5.83 11.49 6.37
N ASP A 233 6.21 10.49 5.57
CA ASP A 233 7.39 9.65 5.82
C ASP A 233 8.06 9.25 4.51
N ARG A 234 9.38 9.06 4.57
CA ARG A 234 10.22 8.60 3.47
C ARG A 234 11.08 7.46 3.94
N ARG A 235 11.14 6.40 3.15
CA ARG A 235 11.93 5.21 3.42
C ARG A 235 12.61 4.71 2.18
N MET A 236 13.55 3.80 2.36
CA MET A 236 14.08 3.01 1.27
C MET A 236 13.27 1.72 1.13
N GLN A 237 12.80 1.46 -0.06
CA GLN A 237 12.37 0.13 -0.50
C GLN A 237 13.59 -0.58 -1.07
N LEU A 238 13.88 -1.76 -0.57
CA LEU A 238 14.90 -2.66 -1.10
C LEU A 238 14.20 -3.88 -1.68
N ASP A 239 14.36 -4.10 -2.97
CA ASP A 239 13.78 -5.27 -3.65
C ASP A 239 14.75 -6.44 -3.54
N LEU A 240 14.22 -7.61 -3.15
CA LEU A 240 14.97 -8.82 -2.86
C LEU A 240 14.70 -9.90 -3.92
N ALA A 241 15.75 -10.64 -4.28
CA ALA A 241 15.68 -11.84 -5.14
C ALA A 241 16.57 -12.97 -4.61
#